data_7fabb205989cb268b2cced36417561bb
#
_entry.id   7fabb205989cb268b2cced36417561bb
#
_cell.length_a   1.000
_cell.length_b   1.000
_cell.length_c   1.000
_cell.angle_alpha   90.00
_cell.angle_beta   90.00
_cell.angle_gamma   90.00
#
_symmetry.space_group_name_H-M   'P 1'
#
loop_
_entity.id
_entity.type
_entity.pdbx_description
1 polymer ?
#
loop_
_entity_poly.entity_id
_entity_poly.type
_entity_poly.pdbx_seq_one_letter_code
_entity_poly.pdbx_strand_id
1 'polypeptide(L)'
;MGTIHERVLTMSIKRLHTNDRMSQVVLHDNTVYLAGQVASKAPGQSVAAQTKAILDQIDSLLSEAGTSKNNVLSATIWLCSMDDFAEMNAVWDAWSKGGNAPCRACVESARLASSDFSVEIGIIAGF
;
A
#
# COMPACT_ATOMS: atom_id res chain seq x y z
N MET A 1 8.68 15.73 20.76
CA MET A 1 7.92 15.62 19.65
C MET A 1 8.66 14.92 18.51
N GLY A 2 8.11 14.50 17.58
CA GLY A 2 8.63 14.09 16.33
C GLY A 2 9.97 13.40 16.26
N THR A 3 10.39 12.68 17.28
CA THR A 3 11.71 12.04 17.23
C THR A 3 11.83 11.06 16.07
N ILE A 4 10.74 10.36 15.73
CA ILE A 4 10.75 9.47 14.55
C ILE A 4 10.93 10.31 13.29
N HIS A 5 10.19 11.40 13.18
CA HIS A 5 10.30 12.30 12.04
C HIS A 5 11.70 12.90 11.94
N GLU A 6 12.25 13.34 13.07
CA GLU A 6 13.62 13.86 13.09
C GLU A 6 14.64 12.82 12.62
N ARG A 7 14.49 11.57 13.07
CA ARG A 7 15.40 10.50 12.62
C ARG A 7 15.29 10.22 11.13
N VAL A 8 14.07 10.31 10.57
CA VAL A 8 13.88 10.14 9.13
C VAL A 8 14.60 11.24 8.36
N LEU A 9 14.58 12.46 8.89
CA LEU A 9 15.21 13.60 8.23
C LEU A 9 16.74 13.57 8.31
N THR A 10 17.35 12.62 9.00
CA THR A 10 18.82 12.52 9.11
C THR A 10 19.48 11.85 7.93
N MET A 11 18.78 11.60 6.85
CA MET A 11 19.31 10.95 5.64
C MET A 11 19.59 9.45 5.81
N SER A 12 19.45 8.89 7.00
CA SER A 12 19.61 7.46 7.19
C SER A 12 18.39 6.72 6.64
N ILE A 13 18.64 5.52 6.13
CA ILE A 13 17.58 4.66 5.62
C ILE A 13 17.19 3.68 6.71
N LYS A 14 15.89 3.59 6.98
CA LYS A 14 15.34 2.63 7.93
C LYS A 14 14.45 1.65 7.20
N ARG A 15 14.62 0.38 7.50
CA ARG A 15 13.86 -0.70 6.87
C ARG A 15 13.11 -1.50 7.92
N LEU A 16 11.88 -1.91 7.61
CA LEU A 16 11.04 -2.73 8.50
C LEU A 16 10.61 -3.98 7.75
N HIS A 17 10.47 -5.08 8.48
CA HIS A 17 10.06 -6.37 7.94
C HIS A 17 10.93 -6.78 6.76
N THR A 18 12.22 -6.83 7.01
CA THR A 18 13.23 -7.09 5.99
C THR A 18 13.65 -8.56 5.98
N ASN A 19 13.76 -9.12 4.80
CA ASN A 19 14.40 -10.42 4.57
C ASN A 19 15.47 -10.28 3.50
N ASP A 20 16.02 -11.39 3.02
CA ASP A 20 17.10 -11.34 2.03
C ASP A 20 16.67 -10.76 0.68
N ARG A 21 15.37 -10.71 0.42
CA ARG A 21 14.83 -10.28 -0.87
C ARG A 21 14.30 -8.86 -0.84
N MET A 22 13.64 -8.46 0.25
CA MET A 22 12.93 -7.20 0.25
C MET A 22 12.61 -6.70 1.66
N SER A 23 12.22 -5.45 1.76
CA SER A 23 11.62 -4.86 2.95
C SER A 23 10.17 -4.52 2.64
N GLN A 24 9.27 -4.66 3.61
CA GLN A 24 7.88 -4.21 3.45
C GLN A 24 7.77 -2.70 3.53
N VAL A 25 8.64 -2.08 4.34
CA VAL A 25 8.64 -0.63 4.54
C VAL A 25 10.07 -0.12 4.46
N VAL A 26 10.25 0.98 3.73
CA VAL A 26 11.52 1.72 3.74
C VAL A 26 11.21 3.18 4.06
N LEU A 27 11.89 3.73 5.06
CA LEU A 27 11.79 5.13 5.43
C LEU A 27 13.10 5.83 5.06
N HIS A 28 12.97 6.95 4.38
CA HIS A 28 14.12 7.77 4.02
C HIS A 28 13.67 9.22 3.95
N ASP A 29 14.38 10.09 4.65
CA ASP A 29 14.01 11.49 4.81
C ASP A 29 12.56 11.61 5.30
N ASN A 30 11.71 12.33 4.59
CA ASN A 30 10.32 12.55 4.97
C ASN A 30 9.36 11.66 4.18
N THR A 31 9.83 10.50 3.72
CA THR A 31 9.06 9.64 2.82
C THR A 31 9.04 8.20 3.32
N VAL A 32 7.89 7.57 3.18
CA VAL A 32 7.65 6.16 3.48
C VAL A 32 7.31 5.43 2.19
N TYR A 33 8.05 4.37 1.89
CA TYR A 33 7.82 3.52 0.73
C TYR A 33 7.33 2.16 1.23
N LEU A 34 6.17 1.73 0.74
CA LEU A 34 5.69 0.37 1.01
C LEU A 34 5.93 -0.51 -0.21
N ALA A 35 6.31 -1.74 0.03
CA ALA A 35 6.33 -2.76 -1.02
C ALA A 35 4.91 -2.96 -1.55
N GLY A 36 4.78 -3.47 -2.77
CA GLY A 36 3.47 -3.84 -3.30
C GLY A 36 2.81 -4.88 -2.39
N GLN A 37 1.58 -4.60 -1.97
CA GLN A 37 0.84 -5.45 -1.06
C GLN A 37 -0.13 -6.33 -1.82
N VAL A 38 -0.13 -7.62 -1.53
CA VAL A 38 -1.08 -8.60 -2.04
C VAL A 38 -1.88 -9.18 -0.88
N ALA A 39 -3.02 -9.78 -1.20
CA ALA A 39 -3.97 -10.24 -0.19
C ALA A 39 -3.55 -11.60 0.40
N SER A 40 -2.44 -11.64 1.13
CA SER A 40 -1.92 -12.87 1.73
C SER A 40 -2.91 -13.51 2.72
N LYS A 41 -3.80 -12.70 3.30
CA LYS A 41 -4.82 -13.18 4.25
C LYS A 41 -6.16 -13.49 3.59
N ALA A 42 -6.28 -13.26 2.27
CA ALA A 42 -7.51 -13.51 1.53
C ALA A 42 -7.21 -14.11 0.15
N PRO A 43 -6.32 -15.12 0.06
CA PRO A 43 -5.95 -15.67 -1.24
C PRO A 43 -7.15 -16.35 -1.90
N GLY A 44 -7.30 -16.14 -3.21
CA GLY A 44 -8.36 -16.75 -3.99
C GLY A 44 -9.76 -16.21 -3.73
N GLN A 45 -9.89 -15.21 -2.87
CA GLN A 45 -11.18 -14.59 -2.58
C GLN A 45 -11.54 -13.53 -3.62
N SER A 46 -12.73 -12.92 -3.47
CA SER A 46 -13.19 -11.89 -4.40
C SER A 46 -12.24 -10.69 -4.43
N VAL A 47 -12.29 -9.93 -5.51
CA VAL A 47 -11.51 -8.69 -5.62
C VAL A 47 -11.84 -7.73 -4.49
N ALA A 48 -13.11 -7.62 -4.09
CA ALA A 48 -13.50 -6.78 -2.97
C ALA A 48 -12.85 -7.24 -1.66
N ALA A 49 -12.89 -8.54 -1.37
CA ALA A 49 -12.27 -9.09 -0.16
C ALA A 49 -10.74 -8.92 -0.18
N GLN A 50 -10.12 -9.15 -1.33
CA GLN A 50 -8.68 -8.96 -1.48
C GLN A 50 -8.29 -7.49 -1.30
N THR A 51 -9.02 -6.58 -1.90
CA THR A 51 -8.75 -5.14 -1.76
C THR A 51 -8.86 -4.71 -0.30
N LYS A 52 -9.89 -5.16 0.40
CA LYS A 52 -10.07 -4.85 1.82
C LYS A 52 -8.90 -5.36 2.66
N ALA A 53 -8.49 -6.60 2.45
CA ALA A 53 -7.36 -7.18 3.16
C ALA A 53 -6.06 -6.40 2.90
N ILE A 54 -5.83 -6.00 1.65
CA ILE A 54 -4.66 -5.21 1.27
C ILE A 54 -4.67 -3.85 1.97
N LEU A 55 -5.81 -3.15 1.96
CA LEU A 55 -5.90 -1.83 2.58
C LEU A 55 -5.73 -1.91 4.10
N ASP A 56 -6.21 -2.98 4.73
CA ASP A 56 -5.96 -3.21 6.16
C ASP A 56 -4.46 -3.41 6.43
N GLN A 57 -3.77 -4.15 5.56
CA GLN A 57 -2.31 -4.33 5.68
C GLN A 57 -1.58 -2.99 5.52
N ILE A 58 -1.99 -2.19 4.55
CA ILE A 58 -1.41 -0.86 4.32
C ILE A 58 -1.60 0.02 5.54
N ASP A 59 -2.80 0.05 6.12
CA ASP A 59 -3.04 0.82 7.35
C ASP A 59 -2.09 0.42 8.47
N SER A 60 -1.88 -0.88 8.66
CA SER A 60 -0.97 -1.39 9.69
C SER A 60 0.47 -0.98 9.44
N LEU A 61 0.94 -1.10 8.19
CA LEU A 61 2.32 -0.74 7.84
C LEU A 61 2.56 0.76 7.97
N LEU A 62 1.60 1.58 7.56
CA LEU A 62 1.70 3.03 7.72
C LEU A 62 1.74 3.42 9.19
N SER A 63 0.92 2.79 10.02
CA SER A 63 0.93 3.03 11.46
C SER A 63 2.28 2.68 12.09
N GLU A 64 2.86 1.54 11.73
CA GLU A 64 4.19 1.17 12.19
C GLU A 64 5.26 2.18 11.77
N ALA A 65 5.12 2.74 10.58
CA ALA A 65 6.04 3.75 10.07
C ALA A 65 5.88 5.11 10.74
N GLY A 66 4.80 5.32 11.48
CA GLY A 66 4.53 6.59 12.16
C GLY A 66 3.71 7.58 11.35
N THR A 67 2.98 7.10 10.36
CA THR A 67 2.12 7.93 9.52
C THR A 67 0.73 7.29 9.38
N SER A 68 -0.07 7.75 8.43
CA SER A 68 -1.41 7.22 8.22
C SER A 68 -1.83 7.39 6.77
N LYS A 69 -2.98 6.81 6.42
CA LYS A 69 -3.53 6.90 5.06
C LYS A 69 -3.79 8.34 4.62
N ASN A 70 -3.99 9.26 5.56
CA ASN A 70 -4.21 10.67 5.21
C ASN A 70 -2.97 11.32 4.60
N ASN A 71 -1.81 10.71 4.76
CA ASN A 71 -0.55 11.21 4.25
C ASN A 71 -0.04 10.43 3.04
N VAL A 72 -0.86 9.58 2.45
CA VAL A 72 -0.48 8.86 1.23
C VAL A 72 -0.37 9.84 0.08
N LEU A 73 0.76 9.80 -0.60
CA LEU A 73 1.07 10.70 -1.71
C LEU A 73 0.70 10.08 -3.06
N SER A 74 0.99 8.80 -3.21
CA SER A 74 0.86 8.11 -4.48
C SER A 74 0.49 6.65 -4.26
N ALA A 75 -0.40 6.14 -5.10
CA ALA A 75 -0.79 4.74 -5.10
C ALA A 75 -0.77 4.20 -6.52
N THR A 76 -0.27 2.98 -6.66
CA THR A 76 -0.35 2.24 -7.92
C THR A 76 -1.09 0.95 -7.65
N ILE A 77 -2.09 0.66 -8.45
CA ILE A 77 -2.92 -0.53 -8.33
C ILE A 77 -2.74 -1.38 -9.58
N TRP A 78 -2.45 -2.66 -9.39
CA TRP A 78 -2.37 -3.64 -10.46
C TRP A 78 -3.55 -4.60 -10.31
N LEU A 79 -4.33 -4.77 -11.39
CA LEU A 79 -5.43 -5.74 -11.44
C LEU A 79 -5.12 -6.78 -12.51
N CYS A 80 -5.41 -8.05 -12.24
CA CYS A 80 -5.27 -9.08 -13.26
C CYS A 80 -6.30 -8.92 -14.39
N SER A 81 -7.40 -8.22 -14.12
CA SER A 81 -8.42 -7.88 -15.12
C SER A 81 -9.03 -6.53 -14.81
N MET A 82 -9.11 -5.66 -15.80
CA MET A 82 -9.81 -4.38 -15.63
C MET A 82 -11.34 -4.55 -15.52
N ASP A 83 -11.85 -5.74 -15.74
CA ASP A 83 -13.25 -6.03 -15.43
C ASP A 83 -13.54 -5.90 -13.94
N ASP A 84 -12.50 -6.00 -13.10
CA ASP A 84 -12.63 -5.87 -11.64
C ASP A 84 -12.49 -4.43 -11.14
N PHE A 85 -12.34 -3.47 -12.04
CA PHE A 85 -12.08 -2.08 -11.69
C PHE A 85 -13.15 -1.49 -10.78
N ALA A 86 -14.42 -1.65 -11.14
CA ALA A 86 -15.53 -1.10 -10.36
C ALA A 86 -15.62 -1.75 -8.97
N GLU A 87 -15.44 -3.05 -8.88
CA GLU A 87 -15.49 -3.76 -7.60
C GLU A 87 -14.35 -3.31 -6.68
N MET A 88 -13.15 -3.19 -7.21
CA MET A 88 -12.00 -2.68 -6.46
C MET A 88 -12.23 -1.25 -6.01
N ASN A 89 -12.71 -0.40 -6.91
CA ASN A 89 -12.94 1.02 -6.62
C ASN A 89 -13.97 1.23 -5.51
N ALA A 90 -14.99 0.40 -5.42
CA ALA A 90 -15.98 0.52 -4.34
C ALA A 90 -15.33 0.41 -2.96
N VAL A 91 -14.38 -0.51 -2.82
CA VAL A 91 -13.64 -0.68 -1.55
C VAL A 91 -12.63 0.45 -1.36
N TRP A 92 -11.90 0.80 -2.41
CA TRP A 92 -10.96 1.90 -2.37
C TRP A 92 -11.62 3.22 -1.97
N ASP A 93 -12.76 3.55 -2.59
CA ASP A 93 -13.46 4.80 -2.33
C ASP A 93 -13.88 4.92 -0.86
N ALA A 94 -14.34 3.83 -0.25
CA ALA A 94 -14.68 3.83 1.16
C ALA A 94 -13.46 4.07 2.05
N TRP A 95 -12.29 3.56 1.64
CA TRP A 95 -11.04 3.72 2.38
C TRP A 95 -10.45 5.12 2.21
N SER A 96 -10.51 5.69 1.01
CA SER A 96 -9.81 6.94 0.68
C SER A 96 -10.63 8.20 0.93
N LYS A 97 -11.90 8.08 1.25
CA LYS A 97 -12.75 9.25 1.46
C LYS A 97 -12.27 10.09 2.63
N GLY A 98 -12.54 11.39 2.58
CA GLY A 98 -12.10 12.32 3.61
C GLY A 98 -11.30 13.49 3.05
N GLY A 99 -11.14 13.58 1.74
CA GLY A 99 -10.52 14.71 1.07
C GLY A 99 -9.01 14.61 0.92
N ASN A 100 -8.41 13.48 1.29
CA ASN A 100 -6.96 13.29 1.24
C ASN A 100 -6.55 12.21 0.24
N ALA A 101 -7.32 12.01 -0.82
CA ALA A 101 -7.01 10.98 -1.81
C ALA A 101 -5.65 11.25 -2.47
N PRO A 102 -4.81 10.22 -2.63
CA PRO A 102 -3.51 10.37 -3.28
C PRO A 102 -3.67 10.48 -4.80
N CYS A 103 -2.60 10.87 -5.48
CA CYS A 103 -2.55 10.62 -6.91
C CYS A 103 -2.49 9.10 -7.13
N ARG A 104 -3.09 8.62 -8.23
CA ARG A 104 -3.30 7.19 -8.39
C ARG A 104 -3.22 6.76 -9.85
N ALA A 105 -2.67 5.57 -10.08
CA ALA A 105 -2.78 4.87 -11.35
C ALA A 105 -3.31 3.46 -11.09
N CYS A 106 -4.13 2.96 -12.00
CA CYS A 106 -4.59 1.58 -11.97
C CYS A 106 -4.38 0.98 -13.35
N VAL A 107 -3.68 -0.14 -13.41
CA VAL A 107 -3.32 -0.81 -14.66
C VAL A 107 -3.62 -2.28 -14.59
N GLU A 108 -3.76 -2.91 -15.75
CA GLU A 108 -3.92 -4.35 -15.85
C GLU A 108 -2.54 -5.00 -15.91
N SER A 109 -2.38 -6.10 -15.19
CA SER A 109 -1.19 -6.93 -15.23
C SER A 109 -1.63 -8.36 -15.55
N ALA A 110 -0.98 -9.00 -16.50
CA ALA A 110 -1.37 -10.34 -16.92
C ALA A 110 -1.37 -11.32 -15.75
N ARG A 111 -0.42 -11.19 -14.82
CA ARG A 111 -0.30 -12.07 -13.66
C ARG A 111 0.36 -11.31 -12.51
N LEU A 112 0.03 -11.72 -11.29
CA LEU A 112 0.74 -11.33 -10.09
C LEU A 112 1.58 -12.50 -9.59
N ALA A 113 2.16 -12.39 -8.40
CA ALA A 113 3.10 -13.39 -7.89
C ALA A 113 2.47 -14.77 -7.70
N SER A 114 1.17 -14.83 -7.48
CA SER A 114 0.42 -16.09 -7.37
C SER A 114 -0.91 -15.96 -8.12
N SER A 115 -1.41 -17.08 -8.65
CA SER A 115 -2.73 -17.12 -9.29
C SER A 115 -3.87 -16.84 -8.30
N ASP A 116 -3.59 -16.91 -7.00
CA ASP A 116 -4.58 -16.57 -5.97
C ASP A 116 -4.77 -15.06 -5.78
N PHE A 117 -3.90 -14.24 -6.35
CA PHE A 117 -3.96 -12.80 -6.19
C PHE A 117 -4.50 -12.14 -7.45
N SER A 118 -5.52 -11.30 -7.26
CA SER A 118 -6.17 -10.53 -8.34
C SER A 118 -5.85 -9.05 -8.27
N VAL A 119 -5.31 -8.58 -7.13
CA VAL A 119 -5.04 -7.16 -6.86
C VAL A 119 -3.70 -7.05 -6.16
N GLU A 120 -2.95 -6.03 -6.51
CA GLU A 120 -1.76 -5.60 -5.78
C GLU A 120 -1.77 -4.08 -5.67
N ILE A 121 -1.35 -3.52 -4.54
CA ILE A 121 -1.32 -2.06 -4.34
C ILE A 121 0.02 -1.64 -3.76
N GLY A 122 0.67 -0.68 -4.43
CA GLY A 122 1.90 -0.04 -3.96
C GLY A 122 1.62 1.37 -3.47
N ILE A 123 2.27 1.78 -2.39
CA ILE A 123 2.01 3.05 -1.71
C ILE A 123 3.31 3.81 -1.45
N ILE A 124 3.25 5.13 -1.63
CA ILE A 124 4.27 6.07 -1.16
C ILE A 124 3.55 7.10 -0.31
N ALA A 125 4.07 7.37 0.88
CA ALA A 125 3.45 8.29 1.82
C ALA A 125 4.47 9.27 2.40
N GLY A 126 3.97 10.34 2.98
CA GLY A 126 4.75 11.28 3.77
C GLY A 126 4.38 11.19 5.25
N PHE A 127 4.74 12.20 5.97
CA PHE A 127 4.43 12.31 7.41
C PHE A 127 3.52 13.48 7.70
#